data_6fa95a0d0c1c3d31caef96cfa494e3f0
#
_entry.id   6fa95a0d0c1c3d31caef96cfa494e3f0
#
_cell.length_a   1.000
_cell.length_b   1.000
_cell.length_c   1.000
_cell.angle_alpha   90.00
_cell.angle_beta   90.00
_cell.angle_gamma   90.00
#
_symmetry.space_group_name_H-M   'P 1'
#
loop_
_entity.id
_entity.type
_entity.pdbx_description
1 polymer ?
#
loop_
_entity_poly.entity_id
_entity_poly.type
_entity_poly.pdbx_seq_one_letter_code
_entity_poly.pdbx_strand_id
1 'polypeptide(L)'
;MTFFPHPKQIIGNDQTPQTYITPLEQKAKLMLDLGVDTLIVVNFDSAFANLSPSDFIEDYLCGFKCKHAVAGFDFRYGHNGEGNMETLKIEGKRFFEVTEMKKFEIDHDCERSVRRYPVISWLIF
;
A
#
# COMPACT_ATOMS: atom_id res chain seq x y z
N MET A 1 2.27 6.08 3.50
CA MET A 1 0.80 6.01 3.48
C MET A 1 0.36 4.59 3.80
N THR A 2 -0.71 4.41 4.54
CA THR A 2 -1.32 3.11 4.83
C THR A 2 -2.84 3.22 4.79
N PHE A 3 -3.54 2.09 4.70
CA PHE A 3 -5.00 2.03 4.61
C PHE A 3 -5.58 1.41 5.88
N PHE A 4 -6.68 1.98 6.36
CA PHE A 4 -7.45 1.44 7.48
C PHE A 4 -8.95 1.73 7.27
N PRO A 5 -9.86 0.77 7.46
CA PRO A 5 -9.60 -0.66 7.69
C PRO A 5 -8.88 -1.35 6.50
N HIS A 6 -8.51 -2.62 6.69
CA HIS A 6 -7.81 -3.36 5.64
C HIS A 6 -8.72 -3.57 4.43
N PRO A 7 -8.25 -3.39 3.19
CA PRO A 7 -9.06 -3.53 1.97
C PRO A 7 -9.91 -4.78 1.89
N LYS A 8 -9.42 -5.92 2.37
CA LYS A 8 -10.17 -7.18 2.41
C LYS A 8 -11.43 -7.14 3.26
N GLN A 9 -11.52 -6.25 4.25
CA GLN A 9 -12.72 -6.11 5.09
C GLN A 9 -13.85 -5.40 4.34
N ILE A 10 -13.51 -4.57 3.38
CA ILE A 10 -14.49 -3.77 2.62
C ILE A 10 -14.87 -4.47 1.31
N ILE A 11 -13.90 -5.06 0.61
CA ILE A 11 -14.11 -5.70 -0.70
C ILE A 11 -14.59 -7.13 -0.55
N GLY A 12 -14.16 -7.83 0.52
CA GLY A 12 -14.59 -9.21 0.81
C GLY A 12 -15.84 -9.24 1.69
N ASN A 13 -16.81 -10.10 1.40
CA ASN A 13 -17.93 -10.41 2.29
C ASN A 13 -17.48 -11.19 3.56
N ASP A 14 -16.20 -11.15 3.87
CA ASP A 14 -15.62 -11.92 4.96
C ASP A 14 -15.73 -11.12 6.26
N GLN A 15 -16.77 -11.40 7.04
CA GLN A 15 -16.99 -10.80 8.36
C GLN A 15 -16.09 -11.39 9.45
N THR A 16 -15.11 -12.21 9.08
CA THR A 16 -14.14 -12.73 10.05
C THR A 16 -13.30 -11.58 10.60
N PRO A 17 -13.14 -11.47 11.93
CA PRO A 17 -12.26 -10.47 12.51
C PRO A 17 -10.85 -10.66 11.97
N GLN A 18 -10.40 -9.72 11.14
CA GLN A 18 -9.03 -9.75 10.64
C GLN A 18 -8.08 -9.45 11.80
N THR A 19 -7.33 -10.45 12.20
CA THR A 19 -6.25 -10.25 13.18
C THR A 19 -5.14 -9.47 12.49
N TYR A 20 -4.99 -8.20 12.84
CA TYR A 20 -3.86 -7.40 12.36
C TYR A 20 -2.58 -7.94 12.97
N ILE A 21 -1.60 -8.27 12.14
CA ILE A 21 -0.27 -8.69 12.61
C ILE A 21 0.39 -7.56 13.39
N THR A 22 0.17 -6.33 12.93
CA THR A 22 0.68 -5.13 13.59
C THR A 22 -0.45 -4.12 13.73
N PRO A 23 -0.94 -3.85 14.94
CA PRO A 23 -1.89 -2.76 15.20
C PRO A 23 -1.38 -1.42 14.66
N LEU A 24 -2.28 -0.52 14.29
CA LEU A 24 -1.92 0.76 13.69
C LEU A 24 -0.95 1.57 14.56
N GLU A 25 -1.14 1.55 15.87
CA GLU A 25 -0.25 2.23 16.83
C GLU A 25 1.18 1.68 16.82
N GLN A 26 1.33 0.35 16.80
CA GLN A 26 2.65 -0.28 16.70
C GLN A 26 3.29 0.00 15.36
N LYS A 27 2.51 0.01 14.28
CA LYS A 27 2.96 0.38 12.95
C LYS A 27 3.49 1.81 12.94
N ALA A 28 2.75 2.76 13.52
CA ALA A 28 3.16 4.15 13.62
C ALA A 28 4.48 4.31 14.38
N LYS A 29 4.63 3.60 15.49
CA LYS A 29 5.87 3.61 16.28
C LYS A 29 7.07 3.07 15.49
N LEU A 30 6.91 1.91 14.83
CA LEU A 30 7.97 1.33 14.00
C LEU A 30 8.39 2.27 12.85
N MET A 31 7.42 2.95 12.23
CA MET A 31 7.71 3.93 11.19
C MET A 31 8.49 5.12 11.72
N LEU A 32 8.10 5.64 12.88
CA LEU A 32 8.83 6.72 13.55
C LEU A 32 10.27 6.31 13.86
N ASP A 33 10.46 5.12 14.42
CA ASP A 33 11.79 4.57 14.75
C ASP A 33 12.68 4.41 13.49
N LEU A 34 12.05 4.17 12.32
CA LEU A 34 12.73 4.11 11.02
C LEU A 34 12.97 5.49 10.38
N GLY A 35 12.60 6.57 11.05
CA GLY A 35 12.82 7.93 10.55
C GLY A 35 11.71 8.45 9.62
N VAL A 36 10.53 7.85 9.62
CA VAL A 36 9.37 8.36 8.87
C VAL A 36 8.73 9.50 9.66
N ASP A 37 8.70 10.69 9.09
CA ASP A 37 8.19 11.90 9.75
C ASP A 37 6.66 11.93 9.82
N THR A 38 5.98 11.37 8.82
CA THR A 38 4.52 11.45 8.71
C THR A 38 3.93 10.14 8.24
N LEU A 39 2.98 9.60 8.99
CA LEU A 39 2.18 8.46 8.60
C LEU A 39 0.80 8.92 8.17
N ILE A 40 0.50 8.80 6.89
CA ILE A 40 -0.83 9.09 6.34
C ILE A 40 -1.66 7.82 6.41
N VAL A 41 -2.77 7.88 7.13
CA VAL A 41 -3.75 6.79 7.24
C VAL A 41 -4.95 7.17 6.41
N VAL A 42 -5.16 6.44 5.31
CA VAL A 42 -6.30 6.65 4.42
C VAL A 42 -7.44 5.75 4.85
N ASN A 43 -8.62 6.33 5.03
CA ASN A 43 -9.83 5.56 5.28
C ASN A 43 -10.19 4.76 4.01
N PHE A 44 -10.13 3.44 4.10
CA PHE A 44 -10.51 2.57 2.99
C PHE A 44 -11.99 2.25 3.08
N ASP A 45 -12.78 2.96 2.32
CA ASP A 45 -14.23 2.78 2.20
C ASP A 45 -14.62 2.37 0.77
N SER A 46 -15.91 2.20 0.54
CA SER A 46 -16.44 1.83 -0.77
C SER A 46 -16.17 2.90 -1.83
N ALA A 47 -16.14 4.17 -1.47
CA ALA A 47 -15.84 5.25 -2.39
C ALA A 47 -14.38 5.17 -2.83
N PHE A 48 -13.46 5.00 -1.88
CA PHE A 48 -12.04 4.80 -2.17
C PHE A 48 -11.77 3.53 -3.00
N ALA A 49 -12.47 2.43 -2.69
CA ALA A 49 -12.34 1.16 -3.41
C ALA A 49 -12.76 1.26 -4.89
N ASN A 50 -13.60 2.22 -5.23
CA ASN A 50 -14.11 2.45 -6.58
C ASN A 50 -13.33 3.54 -7.36
N LEU A 51 -12.30 4.13 -6.78
CA LEU A 51 -11.45 5.10 -7.48
C LEU A 51 -10.77 4.46 -8.70
N SER A 52 -10.76 5.20 -9.81
CA SER A 52 -9.93 4.77 -10.94
C SER A 52 -8.44 4.86 -10.60
N PRO A 53 -7.57 4.09 -11.28
CA PRO A 53 -6.13 4.23 -11.09
C PRO A 53 -5.62 5.66 -11.29
N SER A 54 -6.14 6.38 -12.28
CA SER A 54 -5.76 7.77 -12.57
C SER A 54 -6.19 8.72 -11.45
N ASP A 55 -7.43 8.59 -10.95
CA ASP A 55 -7.93 9.41 -9.83
C ASP A 55 -7.10 9.18 -8.57
N PHE A 56 -6.69 7.94 -8.29
CA PHE A 56 -5.80 7.65 -7.18
C PHE A 56 -4.46 8.39 -7.29
N ILE A 57 -3.87 8.43 -8.48
CA ILE A 57 -2.61 9.14 -8.71
C ILE A 57 -2.81 10.64 -8.54
N GLU A 58 -3.83 11.21 -9.17
CA GLU A 58 -4.08 12.65 -9.17
C GLU A 58 -4.51 13.16 -7.78
N ASP A 59 -5.51 12.55 -7.17
CA ASP A 59 -6.10 13.04 -5.92
C ASP A 59 -5.20 12.75 -4.72
N TYR A 60 -4.56 11.59 -4.68
CA TYR A 60 -3.77 11.18 -3.53
C TYR A 60 -2.28 11.46 -3.72
N LEU A 61 -1.63 10.88 -4.72
CA LEU A 61 -0.19 11.04 -4.86
C LEU A 61 0.20 12.46 -5.25
N CYS A 62 -0.45 13.03 -6.24
CA CYS A 62 -0.22 14.43 -6.61
C CYS A 62 -0.77 15.40 -5.56
N GLY A 63 -1.94 15.10 -4.98
CA GLY A 63 -2.52 15.88 -3.90
C GLY A 63 -1.60 16.00 -2.68
N PHE A 64 -0.89 14.94 -2.31
CA PHE A 64 0.13 14.95 -1.27
C PHE A 64 1.49 15.48 -1.74
N LYS A 65 1.60 15.98 -2.98
CA LYS A 65 2.84 16.48 -3.57
C LYS A 65 3.96 15.44 -3.55
N CYS A 66 3.62 14.19 -3.85
CA CYS A 66 4.58 13.10 -3.94
C CYS A 66 5.72 13.47 -4.88
N LYS A 67 6.96 13.25 -4.45
CA LYS A 67 8.17 13.44 -5.27
C LYS A 67 8.74 12.11 -5.71
N HIS A 68 8.60 11.10 -4.87
CA HIS A 68 9.11 9.77 -5.11
C HIS A 68 8.22 8.74 -4.43
N ALA A 69 7.63 7.85 -5.20
CA ALA A 69 6.81 6.76 -4.69
C ALA A 69 7.64 5.47 -4.63
N VAL A 70 7.60 4.80 -3.49
CA VAL A 70 8.24 3.50 -3.30
C VAL A 70 7.17 2.48 -2.89
N ALA A 71 7.04 1.42 -3.64
CA ALA A 71 6.07 0.37 -3.34
C ALA A 71 6.61 -1.03 -3.69
N GLY A 72 6.00 -2.07 -3.14
CA GLY A 72 6.33 -3.45 -3.43
C GLY A 72 5.93 -3.86 -4.85
N PHE A 73 6.58 -4.88 -5.39
CA PHE A 73 6.31 -5.42 -6.74
C PHE A 73 4.85 -5.86 -6.94
N ASP A 74 4.16 -6.21 -5.87
CA ASP A 74 2.78 -6.68 -5.85
C ASP A 74 1.77 -5.59 -5.45
N PHE A 75 2.20 -4.33 -5.41
CA PHE A 75 1.32 -3.21 -5.11
C PHE A 75 0.22 -3.10 -6.16
N ARG A 76 -1.01 -2.99 -5.67
CA ARG A 76 -2.21 -2.78 -6.48
C ARG A 76 -3.00 -1.60 -5.93
N TYR A 77 -3.60 -0.84 -6.81
CA TYR A 77 -4.41 0.33 -6.48
C TYR A 77 -5.55 0.53 -7.48
N GLY A 78 -6.47 1.42 -7.13
CA GLY A 78 -7.64 1.70 -7.96
C GLY A 78 -8.70 0.60 -7.90
N HIS A 79 -9.76 0.81 -8.64
CA HIS A 79 -10.91 -0.10 -8.71
C HIS A 79 -10.47 -1.53 -9.06
N ASN A 80 -10.90 -2.50 -8.27
CA ASN A 80 -10.55 -3.93 -8.43
C ASN A 80 -9.03 -4.22 -8.53
N GLY A 81 -8.17 -3.28 -8.11
CA GLY A 81 -6.73 -3.44 -8.23
C GLY A 81 -6.22 -3.42 -9.69
N GLU A 82 -6.90 -2.70 -10.56
CA GLU A 82 -6.51 -2.55 -11.97
C GLU A 82 -5.15 -1.86 -12.10
N GLY A 83 -4.85 -0.90 -11.20
CA GLY A 83 -3.54 -0.27 -11.13
C GLY A 83 -2.48 -1.22 -10.57
N ASN A 84 -1.30 -1.21 -11.16
CA ASN A 84 -0.14 -1.98 -10.75
C ASN A 84 1.14 -1.12 -10.83
N MET A 85 2.30 -1.72 -10.51
CA MET A 85 3.57 -0.99 -10.55
C MET A 85 3.92 -0.47 -11.96
N GLU A 86 3.55 -1.18 -13.01
CA GLU A 86 3.80 -0.77 -14.38
C GLU A 86 2.97 0.46 -14.75
N THR A 87 1.65 0.43 -14.48
CA THR A 87 0.78 1.58 -14.69
C THR A 87 1.20 2.78 -13.83
N LEU A 88 1.62 2.54 -12.58
CA LEU A 88 2.11 3.59 -11.70
C LEU A 88 3.37 4.28 -12.26
N LYS A 89 4.29 3.51 -12.84
CA LYS A 89 5.49 4.05 -13.51
C LYS A 89 5.14 4.86 -14.75
N ILE A 90 4.20 4.36 -15.56
CA ILE A 90 3.82 5.02 -16.82
C ILE A 90 3.07 6.33 -16.54
N GLU A 91 2.02 6.28 -15.73
CA GLU A 91 1.17 7.43 -15.43
C GLU A 91 1.85 8.43 -14.48
N GLY A 92 2.59 7.93 -13.49
CA GLY A 92 3.29 8.73 -12.51
C GLY A 92 4.52 9.46 -13.04
N LYS A 93 5.11 9.02 -14.15
CA LYS A 93 6.37 9.54 -14.72
C LYS A 93 6.39 11.06 -14.93
N ARG A 94 5.23 11.66 -15.12
CA ARG A 94 5.11 13.13 -15.33
C ARG A 94 5.19 13.92 -14.02
N PHE A 95 4.91 13.28 -12.89
CA PHE A 95 4.70 13.95 -11.61
C PHE A 95 5.75 13.59 -10.57
N PHE A 96 6.19 12.33 -10.53
CA PHE A 96 7.09 11.82 -9.51
C PHE A 96 7.90 10.62 -10.02
N GLU A 97 8.97 10.30 -9.29
CA GLU A 97 9.73 9.09 -9.54
C GLU A 97 9.08 7.88 -8.87
N VAL A 98 9.29 6.68 -9.41
CA VAL A 98 8.74 5.44 -8.88
C VAL A 98 9.84 4.41 -8.71
N THR A 99 9.99 3.88 -7.51
CA THR A 99 10.86 2.75 -7.21
C THR A 99 10.03 1.53 -6.83
N GLU A 100 10.27 0.44 -7.52
CA GLU A 100 9.69 -0.86 -7.19
C GLU A 100 10.65 -1.66 -6.32
N MET A 101 10.17 -2.04 -5.14
CA MET A 101 10.89 -2.97 -4.28
C MET A 101 10.68 -4.40 -4.76
N LYS A 102 11.76 -5.08 -5.11
CA LYS A 102 11.73 -6.48 -5.54
C LYS A 102 11.31 -7.39 -4.39
N LYS A 103 10.77 -8.56 -4.75
CA LYS A 103 10.50 -9.62 -3.79
C LYS A 103 11.81 -9.99 -3.07
N PHE A 104 11.78 -9.91 -1.74
CA PHE A 104 12.89 -10.37 -0.94
C PHE A 104 12.77 -11.88 -0.76
N GLU A 105 13.65 -12.65 -1.39
CA GLU A 105 13.73 -14.09 -1.20
C GLU A 105 14.68 -14.36 -0.04
N ILE A 106 14.12 -14.77 1.09
CA ILE A 106 14.89 -15.33 2.20
C ILE A 106 14.99 -16.83 1.95
N ASP A 107 16.16 -17.38 2.17
CA ASP A 107 16.53 -18.80 1.95
C ASP A 107 15.45 -19.79 2.41
N HIS A 108 15.38 -20.95 1.77
CA HIS A 108 14.31 -21.95 1.78
C HIS A 108 13.69 -22.33 3.15
N ASP A 109 14.35 -22.11 4.26
CA ASP A 109 13.81 -22.43 5.60
C ASP A 109 12.82 -21.39 6.15
N CYS A 110 12.75 -20.19 5.59
CA CYS A 110 11.84 -19.12 5.99
C CYS A 110 10.57 -18.98 5.11
N GLU A 111 10.41 -19.74 4.04
CA GLU A 111 9.27 -19.65 3.13
C GLU A 111 7.91 -19.83 3.84
N ARG A 112 7.86 -20.66 4.90
CA ARG A 112 6.65 -20.86 5.69
C ARG A 112 6.25 -19.64 6.53
N SER A 113 7.21 -18.83 6.93
CA SER A 113 6.96 -17.61 7.72
C SER A 113 6.50 -16.45 6.84
N VAL A 114 7.08 -16.30 5.65
CA VAL A 114 6.77 -15.19 4.72
C VAL A 114 5.38 -15.33 4.11
N ARG A 115 4.87 -16.55 3.90
CA ARG A 115 3.50 -16.79 3.39
C ARG A 115 2.41 -16.41 4.39
N ARG A 116 2.73 -16.22 5.67
CA ARG A 116 1.76 -15.83 6.72
C ARG A 116 1.58 -14.32 6.85
N TYR A 117 2.46 -13.51 6.26
CA TYR A 117 2.31 -12.07 6.32
C TYR A 117 1.41 -11.64 5.15
N PRO A 118 0.21 -11.12 5.42
CA PRO A 118 -0.52 -10.45 4.36
C PRO A 118 0.40 -9.36 3.84
N VAL A 119 0.54 -9.34 2.54
CA VAL A 119 1.32 -8.32 1.85
C VAL A 119 0.79 -6.97 2.29
N ILE A 120 1.54 -6.30 3.12
CA ILE A 120 1.22 -4.94 3.53
C ILE A 120 1.67 -4.08 2.36
N SER A 121 0.71 -3.69 1.54
CA SER A 121 0.95 -2.72 0.48
C SER A 121 1.32 -1.39 1.14
N TRP A 122 2.61 -1.09 1.16
CA TRP A 122 3.12 0.17 1.64
C TRP A 122 3.45 1.05 0.46
N LEU A 123 2.92 2.22 0.47
CA LEU A 123 3.37 3.29 -0.40
C LEU A 123 4.10 4.30 0.48
N ILE A 124 5.38 4.50 0.21
CA ILE A 124 6.25 5.48 0.87
C ILE A 124 6.54 6.58 -0.15
N PHE A 125 6.42 7.78 0.25
CA PHE A 125 6.76 8.93 -0.58
C PHE A 125 7.24 10.12 0.26
#